data_7355758758523d4cc83218dcf4694223
#
_entry.id   7355758758523d4cc83218dcf4694223
#
_cell.length_a   1.000
_cell.length_b   1.000
_cell.length_c   1.000
_cell.angle_alpha   90.00
_cell.angle_beta   90.00
_cell.angle_gamma   90.00
#
_symmetry.space_group_name_H-M   'P 1'
#
loop_
_entity.id
_entity.type
_entity.pdbx_description
1 polymer ?
#
loop_
_entity_poly.entity_id
_entity_poly.type
_entity_poly.pdbx_seq_one_letter_code
_entity_poly.pdbx_strand_id
1 'polypeptide(L)'
;MNRLFSATVTFFYFLTKTRVVSIIPSFLMISIFFSCSTQPQLNQNNLNLESSSYLIQHSKNPINWQRWNENLYRNSNKEDKLLVVSIGYSSCHWCHVMEKETFEDEEVANYMNDKFISIKVDREENPEIDNIYMTATQMMTGSGG
;
A
#
# COMPACT_ATOMS: atom_id res chain seq x y z
N MET A 1 -58.82 -19.14 19.45
CA MET A 1 -57.67 -19.22 18.52
C MET A 1 -56.42 -18.45 19.00
N ASN A 2 -56.51 -17.66 20.09
CA ASN A 2 -55.43 -16.78 20.53
C ASN A 2 -54.52 -17.30 21.67
N ARG A 3 -54.82 -18.49 22.26
CA ARG A 3 -53.98 -19.01 23.36
C ARG A 3 -52.86 -19.96 22.93
N LEU A 4 -52.97 -20.58 21.77
CA LEU A 4 -51.91 -21.49 21.23
C LEU A 4 -50.76 -20.72 20.59
N PHE A 5 -51.02 -19.55 20.05
CA PHE A 5 -49.99 -18.70 19.44
C PHE A 5 -49.07 -18.05 20.51
N SER A 6 -49.63 -17.74 21.68
CA SER A 6 -48.85 -17.16 22.80
C SER A 6 -47.86 -18.15 23.41
N ALA A 7 -48.26 -19.45 23.51
CA ALA A 7 -47.41 -20.47 24.13
C ALA A 7 -46.21 -20.85 23.22
N THR A 8 -46.41 -20.89 21.90
CA THR A 8 -45.30 -21.20 20.93
C THR A 8 -44.31 -20.08 20.84
N VAL A 9 -44.71 -18.81 20.83
CA VAL A 9 -43.81 -17.67 20.80
C VAL A 9 -43.00 -17.56 22.10
N THR A 10 -43.62 -17.82 23.25
CA THR A 10 -42.92 -17.78 24.55
C THR A 10 -41.94 -18.94 24.70
N PHE A 11 -42.25 -20.13 24.16
CA PHE A 11 -41.34 -21.28 24.17
C PHE A 11 -40.14 -21.06 23.25
N PHE A 12 -40.37 -20.47 22.08
CA PHE A 12 -39.29 -20.11 21.17
C PHE A 12 -38.40 -18.99 21.76
N TYR A 13 -38.97 -18.02 22.43
CA TYR A 13 -38.21 -16.95 23.10
C TYR A 13 -37.39 -17.47 24.29
N PHE A 14 -37.91 -18.49 25.00
CA PHE A 14 -37.18 -19.10 26.11
C PHE A 14 -36.01 -19.97 25.65
N LEU A 15 -36.14 -20.71 24.54
CA LEU A 15 -35.05 -21.52 23.96
C LEU A 15 -33.96 -20.68 23.34
N THR A 16 -34.29 -19.52 22.75
CA THR A 16 -33.30 -18.63 22.19
C THR A 16 -32.54 -17.85 23.27
N LYS A 17 -33.17 -17.60 24.43
CA LYS A 17 -32.57 -16.79 25.50
C LYS A 17 -31.45 -17.52 26.29
N THR A 18 -31.44 -18.84 26.30
CA THR A 18 -30.51 -19.59 27.16
C THR A 18 -29.32 -20.21 26.43
N ARG A 19 -29.32 -20.34 25.09
CA ARG A 19 -28.20 -20.96 24.37
C ARG A 19 -27.58 -20.12 23.23
N VAL A 20 -28.35 -19.24 22.60
CA VAL A 20 -27.86 -18.45 21.46
C VAL A 20 -27.06 -17.24 21.95
N VAL A 21 -27.36 -16.69 23.13
CA VAL A 21 -26.62 -15.54 23.69
C VAL A 21 -25.18 -15.87 24.05
N SER A 22 -24.87 -17.16 24.29
CA SER A 22 -23.48 -17.57 24.64
C SER A 22 -22.60 -17.84 23.41
N ILE A 23 -23.18 -18.12 22.23
CA ILE A 23 -22.43 -18.47 21.02
C ILE A 23 -22.18 -17.23 20.13
N ILE A 24 -23.14 -16.29 20.08
CA ILE A 24 -23.01 -15.08 19.26
C ILE A 24 -21.86 -14.17 19.71
N PRO A 25 -21.62 -13.89 21.01
CA PRO A 25 -20.48 -13.07 21.41
C PRO A 25 -19.13 -13.75 21.14
N SER A 26 -19.06 -15.09 21.18
CA SER A 26 -17.83 -15.82 20.88
C SER A 26 -17.47 -15.78 19.39
N PHE A 27 -18.45 -15.86 18.50
CA PHE A 27 -18.24 -15.70 17.05
C PHE A 27 -18.00 -14.24 16.64
N LEU A 28 -18.66 -13.28 17.31
CA LEU A 28 -18.42 -11.85 17.06
C LEU A 28 -17.02 -11.41 17.53
N MET A 29 -16.52 -11.98 18.64
CA MET A 29 -15.17 -11.70 19.12
C MET A 29 -14.09 -12.28 18.20
N ILE A 30 -14.33 -13.42 17.55
CA ILE A 30 -13.38 -14.00 16.58
C ILE A 30 -13.27 -13.16 15.30
N SER A 31 -14.36 -12.50 14.88
CA SER A 31 -14.37 -11.65 13.68
C SER A 31 -13.60 -10.33 13.85
N ILE A 32 -13.41 -9.85 15.06
CA ILE A 32 -12.71 -8.57 15.32
C ILE A 32 -11.18 -8.73 15.23
N PHE A 33 -10.65 -9.94 15.41
CA PHE A 33 -9.20 -10.16 15.35
C PHE A 33 -8.65 -10.38 13.93
N PHE A 34 -9.51 -10.47 12.89
CA PHE A 34 -9.08 -10.74 11.51
C PHE A 34 -8.97 -9.49 10.63
N SER A 35 -9.15 -8.29 11.18
CA SER A 35 -8.89 -7.04 10.45
C SER A 35 -7.47 -6.56 10.65
N CYS A 36 -6.49 -7.44 10.38
CA CYS A 36 -5.11 -7.03 10.21
C CYS A 36 -4.99 -6.41 8.82
N SER A 37 -5.19 -5.10 8.71
CA SER A 37 -4.76 -4.35 7.54
C SER A 37 -3.23 -4.41 7.53
N THR A 38 -2.66 -5.27 6.70
CA THR A 38 -1.22 -5.33 6.47
C THR A 38 -0.80 -4.00 5.84
N GLN A 39 -0.29 -3.10 6.65
CA GLN A 39 0.38 -1.89 6.16
C GLN A 39 1.62 -2.35 5.39
N PRO A 40 1.90 -1.78 4.22
CA PRO A 40 3.12 -2.13 3.49
C PRO A 40 4.33 -1.85 4.39
N GLN A 41 5.22 -2.81 4.47
CA GLN A 41 6.46 -2.66 5.25
C GLN A 41 7.41 -1.77 4.42
N LEU A 42 7.76 -0.60 4.95
CA LEU A 42 8.61 0.39 4.28
C LEU A 42 10.11 -0.01 4.26
N ASN A 43 10.49 -1.05 4.98
CA ASN A 43 11.87 -1.53 5.14
C ASN A 43 12.27 -2.62 4.15
N GLN A 44 11.50 -2.80 3.08
CA GLN A 44 11.78 -3.75 2.01
C GLN A 44 11.26 -3.23 0.67
N ASN A 45 11.82 -3.77 -0.43
CA ASN A 45 11.31 -3.53 -1.77
C ASN A 45 10.00 -4.30 -1.98
N ASN A 46 8.91 -3.59 -2.27
CA ASN A 46 7.58 -4.16 -2.39
C ASN A 46 7.08 -4.28 -3.85
N LEU A 47 7.97 -4.11 -4.85
CA LEU A 47 7.59 -4.09 -6.27
C LEU A 47 7.42 -5.48 -6.90
N ASN A 48 7.79 -6.54 -6.23
CA ASN A 48 7.72 -7.91 -6.74
C ASN A 48 6.30 -8.46 -6.90
N LEU A 49 5.29 -7.79 -6.32
CA LEU A 49 3.88 -8.17 -6.39
C LEU A 49 3.08 -7.31 -7.37
N GLU A 50 3.75 -6.37 -8.06
CA GLU A 50 3.08 -5.46 -8.99
C GLU A 50 2.81 -6.11 -10.35
N SER A 51 1.88 -5.53 -11.11
CA SER A 51 1.54 -5.97 -12.48
C SER A 51 2.35 -5.25 -13.56
N SER A 52 2.81 -4.03 -13.26
CA SER A 52 3.62 -3.23 -14.16
C SER A 52 4.96 -3.89 -14.44
N SER A 53 5.30 -4.08 -15.73
CA SER A 53 6.60 -4.60 -16.15
C SER A 53 7.75 -3.68 -15.71
N TYR A 54 7.52 -2.36 -15.70
CA TYR A 54 8.48 -1.38 -15.22
C TYR A 54 8.75 -1.51 -13.72
N LEU A 55 7.72 -1.68 -12.90
CA LEU A 55 7.88 -1.85 -11.45
C LEU A 55 8.55 -3.18 -11.11
N ILE A 56 8.12 -4.28 -11.74
CA ILE A 56 8.73 -5.62 -11.56
C ILE A 56 10.21 -5.61 -11.89
N GLN A 57 10.64 -4.91 -12.94
CA GLN A 57 12.04 -4.77 -13.33
C GLN A 57 12.90 -4.24 -12.18
N HIS A 58 12.39 -3.27 -11.41
CA HIS A 58 13.07 -2.69 -10.27
C HIS A 58 12.90 -3.47 -8.94
N SER A 59 12.19 -4.60 -8.96
CA SER A 59 11.94 -5.39 -7.75
C SER A 59 13.17 -6.02 -7.12
N LYS A 60 14.28 -6.09 -7.87
CA LYS A 60 15.56 -6.65 -7.40
C LYS A 60 16.55 -5.59 -6.92
N ASN A 61 16.26 -4.31 -7.08
CA ASN A 61 17.14 -3.26 -6.58
C ASN A 61 17.24 -3.34 -5.05
N PRO A 62 18.41 -3.02 -4.46
CA PRO A 62 18.58 -3.00 -3.01
C PRO A 62 17.84 -1.86 -2.31
N ILE A 63 17.28 -0.92 -3.05
CA ILE A 63 16.44 0.17 -2.53
C ILE A 63 15.07 -0.38 -2.12
N ASN A 64 14.55 0.06 -0.98
CA ASN A 64 13.25 -0.31 -0.44
C ASN A 64 12.10 0.39 -1.18
N TRP A 65 12.01 0.17 -2.49
CA TRP A 65 11.01 0.77 -3.35
C TRP A 65 9.58 0.44 -2.92
N GLN A 66 8.75 1.48 -2.87
CA GLN A 66 7.32 1.39 -2.67
C GLN A 66 6.58 1.79 -3.95
N ARG A 67 5.44 1.16 -4.24
CA ARG A 67 4.54 1.66 -5.28
C ARG A 67 3.88 2.95 -4.82
N TRP A 68 3.38 3.74 -5.77
CA TRP A 68 2.60 4.93 -5.44
C TRP A 68 1.38 4.58 -4.59
N ASN A 69 1.23 5.28 -3.47
CA ASN A 69 0.09 5.18 -2.57
C ASN A 69 -0.07 6.49 -1.80
N GLU A 70 -1.25 7.07 -1.79
CA GLU A 70 -1.54 8.32 -1.08
C GLU A 70 -1.22 8.27 0.42
N ASN A 71 -1.26 7.10 1.04
CA ASN A 71 -0.91 6.95 2.45
C ASN A 71 0.60 7.08 2.74
N LEU A 72 1.47 7.00 1.73
CA LEU A 72 2.93 7.13 1.90
C LEU A 72 3.32 8.50 2.42
N TYR A 73 2.62 9.56 1.99
CA TYR A 73 2.83 10.90 2.53
C TYR A 73 2.56 10.97 4.05
N ARG A 74 1.53 10.27 4.54
CA ARG A 74 1.25 10.19 5.97
C ARG A 74 2.30 9.38 6.73
N ASN A 75 2.87 8.37 6.09
CA ASN A 75 3.93 7.54 6.66
C ASN A 75 5.25 8.32 6.73
N SER A 76 5.58 9.12 5.70
CA SER A 76 6.80 9.95 5.71
C SER A 76 6.83 10.90 6.91
N ASN A 77 5.70 11.51 7.24
CA ASN A 77 5.58 12.38 8.42
C ASN A 77 5.78 11.62 9.76
N LYS A 78 5.42 10.34 9.83
CA LYS A 78 5.62 9.52 11.03
C LYS A 78 7.06 9.06 11.20
N GLU A 79 7.73 8.77 10.08
CA GLU A 79 9.11 8.30 10.04
C GLU A 79 10.13 9.46 10.04
N ASP A 80 9.67 10.71 9.96
CA ASP A 80 10.51 11.91 9.77
C ASP A 80 11.46 11.78 8.57
N LYS A 81 10.98 11.18 7.47
CA LYS A 81 11.71 10.94 6.22
C LYS A 81 11.09 11.71 5.06
N LEU A 82 11.95 12.21 4.18
CA LEU A 82 11.51 12.80 2.92
C LEU A 82 11.08 11.70 1.92
N LEU A 83 10.23 12.07 0.95
CA LEU A 83 9.87 11.20 -0.16
C LEU A 83 10.79 11.44 -1.34
N VAL A 84 11.31 10.35 -1.94
CA VAL A 84 11.90 10.37 -3.28
C VAL A 84 10.92 9.70 -4.23
N VAL A 85 10.48 10.41 -5.27
CA VAL A 85 9.57 9.89 -6.28
C VAL A 85 10.32 9.75 -7.60
N SER A 86 10.50 8.51 -8.06
CA SER A 86 11.12 8.17 -9.34
C SER A 86 10.04 7.71 -10.32
N ILE A 87 9.84 8.48 -11.38
CA ILE A 87 8.80 8.23 -12.40
C ILE A 87 9.49 7.79 -13.69
N GLY A 88 8.96 6.76 -14.33
CA GLY A 88 9.49 6.26 -15.59
C GLY A 88 8.54 5.28 -16.27
N TYR A 89 9.06 4.53 -17.22
CA TYR A 89 8.32 3.53 -18.01
C TYR A 89 9.26 2.46 -18.56
N SER A 90 8.73 1.32 -18.97
CA SER A 90 9.52 0.11 -19.29
C SER A 90 10.51 0.28 -20.46
N SER A 91 10.21 1.11 -21.47
CA SER A 91 11.08 1.37 -22.62
C SER A 91 11.98 2.62 -22.47
N CYS A 92 12.05 3.18 -21.27
CA CYS A 92 12.84 4.39 -21.00
C CYS A 92 14.34 4.08 -20.91
N HIS A 93 15.11 4.48 -21.92
CA HIS A 93 16.56 4.24 -21.95
C HIS A 93 17.30 4.81 -20.72
N TRP A 94 17.03 6.06 -20.37
CA TRP A 94 17.69 6.72 -19.25
C TRP A 94 17.27 6.18 -17.89
N CYS A 95 16.07 5.59 -17.79
CA CYS A 95 15.66 4.88 -16.58
C CYS A 95 16.50 3.62 -16.36
N HIS A 96 16.86 2.89 -17.43
CA HIS A 96 17.75 1.73 -17.36
C HIS A 96 19.20 2.13 -17.00
N VAL A 97 19.68 3.27 -17.54
CA VAL A 97 21.00 3.79 -17.17
C VAL A 97 21.03 4.14 -15.68
N MET A 98 20.04 4.88 -15.20
CA MET A 98 19.91 5.27 -13.79
C MET A 98 19.81 4.03 -12.87
N GLU A 99 19.10 2.99 -13.31
CA GLU A 99 19.01 1.72 -12.58
C GLU A 99 20.38 1.13 -12.34
N LYS A 100 21.16 0.95 -13.41
CA LYS A 100 22.48 0.29 -13.35
C LYS A 100 23.54 1.13 -12.63
N GLU A 101 23.53 2.44 -12.84
CA GLU A 101 24.57 3.32 -12.33
C GLU A 101 24.29 3.84 -10.92
N THR A 102 23.01 3.74 -10.46
CA THR A 102 22.60 4.36 -9.19
C THR A 102 21.77 3.42 -8.32
N PHE A 103 20.71 2.83 -8.87
CA PHE A 103 19.75 2.09 -8.04
C PHE A 103 20.19 0.66 -7.69
N GLU A 104 21.16 0.10 -8.42
CA GLU A 104 21.80 -1.18 -8.12
C GLU A 104 23.01 -1.04 -7.18
N ASP A 105 23.49 0.20 -6.93
CA ASP A 105 24.60 0.46 -6.04
C ASP A 105 24.17 0.35 -4.56
N GLU A 106 24.87 -0.50 -3.80
CA GLU A 106 24.55 -0.80 -2.40
C GLU A 106 24.80 0.42 -1.48
N GLU A 107 25.79 1.26 -1.74
CA GLU A 107 26.07 2.44 -0.91
C GLU A 107 24.96 3.48 -1.09
N VAL A 108 24.56 3.72 -2.34
CA VAL A 108 23.42 4.60 -2.66
C VAL A 108 22.13 4.06 -2.05
N ALA A 109 21.89 2.75 -2.19
CA ALA A 109 20.68 2.13 -1.64
C ALA A 109 20.62 2.26 -0.11
N ASN A 110 21.72 2.01 0.59
CA ASN A 110 21.79 2.17 2.03
C ASN A 110 21.49 3.61 2.47
N TYR A 111 22.06 4.59 1.77
CA TYR A 111 21.79 6.00 2.03
C TYR A 111 20.32 6.35 1.78
N MET A 112 19.76 5.91 0.64
CA MET A 112 18.35 6.14 0.31
C MET A 112 17.41 5.49 1.31
N ASN A 113 17.67 4.26 1.72
CA ASN A 113 16.84 3.52 2.68
C ASN A 113 16.87 4.15 4.09
N ASP A 114 18.00 4.76 4.47
CA ASP A 114 18.12 5.46 5.76
C ASP A 114 17.38 6.81 5.76
N LYS A 115 17.51 7.60 4.70
CA LYS A 115 17.06 9.00 4.68
C LYS A 115 15.69 9.22 4.04
N PHE A 116 15.23 8.31 3.18
CA PHE A 116 14.05 8.53 2.36
C PHE A 116 13.07 7.36 2.42
N ILE A 117 11.81 7.66 2.10
CA ILE A 117 10.87 6.67 1.59
C ILE A 117 10.88 6.78 0.07
N SER A 118 11.38 5.73 -0.60
CA SER A 118 11.58 5.71 -2.03
C SER A 118 10.36 5.15 -2.75
N ILE A 119 9.79 5.93 -3.66
CA ILE A 119 8.58 5.60 -4.40
C ILE A 119 8.91 5.45 -5.88
N LYS A 120 8.48 4.33 -6.47
CA LYS A 120 8.57 4.08 -7.91
C LYS A 120 7.20 4.20 -8.55
N VAL A 121 7.12 4.95 -9.65
CA VAL A 121 5.87 5.22 -10.37
C VAL A 121 6.02 4.83 -11.83
N ASP A 122 5.14 3.97 -12.31
CA ASP A 122 4.96 3.75 -13.73
C ASP A 122 4.02 4.83 -14.29
N ARG A 123 4.53 5.67 -15.21
CA ARG A 123 3.76 6.74 -15.83
C ARG A 123 2.62 6.23 -16.73
N GLU A 124 2.76 5.02 -17.26
CA GLU A 124 1.74 4.42 -18.12
C GLU A 124 0.51 3.98 -17.32
N GLU A 125 0.73 3.55 -16.06
CA GLU A 125 -0.35 3.22 -15.12
C GLU A 125 -0.88 4.44 -14.35
N ASN A 126 -0.04 5.49 -14.16
CA ASN A 126 -0.37 6.67 -13.33
C ASN A 126 -0.09 7.98 -14.09
N PRO A 127 -0.72 8.23 -15.25
CA PRO A 127 -0.44 9.41 -16.07
C PRO A 127 -0.81 10.74 -15.40
N GLU A 128 -1.77 10.75 -14.48
CA GLU A 128 -2.12 11.93 -13.71
C GLU A 128 -1.02 12.32 -12.71
N ILE A 129 -0.36 11.36 -12.10
CA ILE A 129 0.77 11.59 -11.18
C ILE A 129 1.97 12.09 -11.98
N ASP A 130 2.29 11.45 -13.11
CA ASP A 130 3.35 11.89 -14.02
C ASP A 130 3.14 13.35 -14.45
N ASN A 131 1.93 13.73 -14.86
CA ASN A 131 1.61 15.08 -15.29
C ASN A 131 1.82 16.13 -14.19
N ILE A 132 1.43 15.82 -12.95
CA ILE A 132 1.61 16.72 -11.80
C ILE A 132 3.11 16.94 -11.54
N TYR A 133 3.90 15.86 -11.45
CA TYR A 133 5.33 15.97 -11.16
C TYR A 133 6.11 16.55 -12.33
N MET A 134 5.76 16.22 -13.57
CA MET A 134 6.35 16.81 -14.76
C MET A 134 6.11 18.33 -14.82
N THR A 135 4.88 18.77 -14.55
CA THR A 135 4.55 20.20 -14.48
C THR A 135 5.34 20.90 -13.38
N ALA A 136 5.41 20.31 -12.19
CA ALA A 136 6.19 20.86 -11.09
C ALA A 136 7.69 20.97 -11.46
N THR A 137 8.26 19.94 -12.07
CA THR A 137 9.66 19.93 -12.53
C THR A 137 9.92 21.03 -13.55
N GLN A 138 9.05 21.18 -14.56
CA GLN A 138 9.15 22.22 -15.58
C GLN A 138 9.08 23.63 -14.97
N MET A 139 8.18 23.84 -14.00
CA MET A 139 8.06 25.13 -13.32
C MET A 139 9.29 25.48 -12.48
N MET A 140 9.95 24.48 -11.89
CA MET A 140 11.11 24.69 -11.01
C MET A 140 12.45 24.78 -11.77
N THR A 141 12.59 24.03 -12.86
CA THR A 141 13.89 23.87 -13.57
C THR A 141 13.91 24.50 -14.96
N GLY A 142 12.74 24.81 -15.51
CA GLY A 142 12.57 25.30 -16.90
C GLY A 142 12.66 24.17 -17.94
N SER A 143 12.81 22.91 -17.54
CA SER A 143 12.85 21.74 -18.42
C SER A 143 12.12 20.57 -17.81
N GLY A 144 11.62 19.63 -18.64
CA GLY A 144 11.07 18.37 -18.21
C GLY A 144 12.06 17.24 -18.37
N GLY A 145 11.92 16.20 -17.51
CA GLY A 145 12.73 14.99 -17.58
C GLY A 145 12.29 14.02 -18.68
#